data_0e92eb99dde699c22b596893edb4f859
#
_entry.id   0e92eb99dde699c22b596893edb4f859
#
_cell.length_a   1.000
_cell.length_b   1.000
_cell.length_c   1.000
_cell.angle_alpha   90.00
_cell.angle_beta   90.00
_cell.angle_gamma   90.00
#
_symmetry.space_group_name_H-M   'P 1'
#
loop_
_entity.id
_entity.type
_entity.pdbx_description
1 polymer ?
#
loop_
_entity_poly.entity_id
_entity_poly.type
_entity_poly.pdbx_seq_one_letter_code
_entity_poly.pdbx_strand_id
1 'polypeptide(L)' 'MNLTPWFPGNTKPVRRGVYQRQYTYGKTPSVQFCYWSGKGWAMGEHTVEQAERHRDAFMVAPRQSLPWRGVLK' A
#
# COMPACT_ATOMS: atom_id res chain seq x y z
N MET A 1 -1.45 -7.77 14.54
CA MET A 1 -2.00 -7.16 13.33
C MET A 1 -2.53 -8.26 12.44
N ASN A 2 -3.80 -8.19 12.09
CA ASN A 2 -4.41 -9.15 11.18
C ASN A 2 -4.32 -8.62 9.75
N LEU A 3 -4.06 -9.53 8.82
CA LEU A 3 -3.88 -9.17 7.42
C LEU A 3 -4.85 -9.99 6.55
N THR A 4 -5.35 -9.37 5.49
CA THR A 4 -6.14 -10.10 4.50
C THR A 4 -5.21 -10.93 3.60
N PRO A 5 -5.76 -11.86 2.80
CA PRO A 5 -5.00 -12.44 1.70
C PRO A 5 -4.55 -11.37 0.72
N TRP A 6 -3.56 -11.71 -0.10
CA TRP A 6 -3.07 -10.80 -1.14
C TRP A 6 -4.09 -10.68 -2.28
N PHE A 7 -4.27 -9.46 -2.75
CA PHE A 7 -5.07 -9.17 -3.94
C PHE A 7 -4.16 -8.78 -5.10
N PRO A 8 -4.54 -9.09 -6.35
CA PRO A 8 -3.74 -8.69 -7.50
C PRO A 8 -3.73 -7.18 -7.68
N GLY A 9 -2.69 -6.67 -8.33
CA GLY A 9 -2.51 -5.23 -8.48
C GLY A 9 -3.58 -4.52 -9.32
N ASN A 10 -4.32 -5.26 -10.15
CA ASN A 10 -5.41 -4.68 -10.94
C ASN A 10 -6.72 -4.60 -10.16
N THR A 11 -6.78 -5.15 -8.96
CA THR A 11 -7.91 -4.97 -8.05
C THR A 11 -7.59 -3.79 -7.14
N LYS A 12 -8.51 -2.86 -6.99
CA LYS A 12 -8.29 -1.67 -6.17
C LYS A 12 -9.06 -1.78 -4.85
N PRO A 13 -8.50 -1.23 -3.75
CA PRO A 13 -9.22 -1.23 -2.48
C PRO A 13 -10.52 -0.44 -2.57
N VAL A 14 -11.51 -0.88 -1.80
CA VAL A 14 -12.81 -0.22 -1.76
C VAL A 14 -12.74 1.05 -0.91
N ARG A 15 -11.89 1.08 0.10
CA ARG A 15 -11.84 2.18 1.07
C ARG A 15 -10.47 2.81 1.10
N ARG A 16 -10.42 4.12 1.34
CA ARG A 16 -9.16 4.82 1.59
C ARG A 16 -8.55 4.35 2.90
N GLY A 17 -7.23 4.34 2.96
CA GLY A 17 -6.53 3.94 4.16
C GLY A 17 -5.17 3.35 3.85
N VAL A 18 -4.54 2.78 4.89
CA VAL A 18 -3.23 2.19 4.78
C VAL A 18 -3.36 0.69 4.53
N TYR A 19 -2.60 0.21 3.55
CA TYR A 19 -2.52 -1.20 3.18
C TYR A 19 -1.07 -1.60 3.04
N GLN A 20 -0.79 -2.89 2.99
CA GLN A 20 0.54 -3.39 2.65
C GLN A 20 0.58 -3.69 1.15
N ARG A 21 1.70 -3.32 0.51
CA ARG A 21 1.94 -3.65 -0.89
C ARG A 21 3.26 -4.41 -0.98
N GLN A 22 3.28 -5.37 -1.91
CA GLN A 22 4.47 -6.18 -2.13
C GLN A 22 5.30 -5.58 -3.25
N TYR A 23 6.54 -5.22 -2.92
CA TYR A 23 7.52 -4.72 -3.87
C TYR A 23 8.52 -5.84 -4.17
N THR A 24 8.98 -5.89 -5.41
CA THR A 24 10.02 -6.84 -5.78
C THR A 24 11.24 -6.05 -6.24
N TYR A 25 12.33 -6.20 -5.49
CA TYR A 25 13.62 -5.61 -5.84
C TYR A 25 14.59 -6.76 -6.08
N GLY A 26 14.96 -6.96 -7.35
CA GLY A 26 15.79 -8.09 -7.71
C GLY A 26 15.11 -9.41 -7.35
N LYS A 27 15.76 -10.21 -6.50
CA LYS A 27 15.26 -11.53 -6.13
C LYS A 27 14.49 -11.57 -4.82
N THR A 28 14.50 -10.47 -4.05
CA THR A 28 13.91 -10.45 -2.71
C THR A 28 12.65 -9.58 -2.68
N PRO A 29 11.48 -10.18 -2.38
CA PRO A 29 10.29 -9.38 -2.20
C PRO A 29 10.37 -8.56 -0.90
N SER A 30 9.78 -7.38 -0.94
CA SER A 30 9.74 -6.46 0.18
C SER A 30 8.30 -5.98 0.37
N VAL A 31 7.89 -5.76 1.62
CA VAL A 31 6.55 -5.30 1.94
C VAL A 31 6.66 -3.92 2.57
N GLN A 32 5.85 -2.99 2.08
CA GLN A 32 5.79 -1.63 2.61
C GLN A 32 4.35 -1.22 2.84
N PHE A 33 4.15 -0.27 3.75
CA PHE A 33 2.85 0.31 4.00
C PHE A 33 2.61 1.46 3.04
N CYS A 34 1.45 1.47 2.37
CA CYS A 34 1.11 2.49 1.39
C CYS A 34 -0.30 3.01 1.66
N TYR A 35 -0.48 4.32 1.50
CA TYR A 35 -1.79 4.93 1.62
C TYR A 35 -2.54 4.84 0.29
N TRP A 36 -3.79 4.37 0.34
CA TRP A 36 -4.70 4.37 -0.82
C TRP A 36 -5.63 5.56 -0.69
N SER A 37 -5.57 6.47 -1.64
CA SER A 37 -6.32 7.73 -1.60
C SER A 37 -7.73 7.63 -2.18
N GLY A 38 -8.08 6.47 -2.71
CA GLY A 38 -9.30 6.30 -3.50
C GLY A 38 -9.08 6.45 -5.00
N LYS A 39 -7.96 7.05 -5.39
CA LYS A 39 -7.61 7.25 -6.79
C LYS A 39 -6.24 6.68 -7.15
N GLY A 40 -5.37 6.51 -6.18
CA GLY A 40 -4.04 5.99 -6.44
C GLY A 40 -3.29 5.68 -5.16
N TRP A 41 -2.13 5.04 -5.33
CA TRP A 41 -1.25 4.65 -4.25
C TRP A 41 -0.20 5.72 -3.99
N ALA A 42 0.05 5.98 -2.71
CA ALA A 42 1.14 6.85 -2.29
C ALA A 42 2.44 6.05 -2.17
N MET A 43 3.55 6.76 -2.00
CA MET A 43 4.86 6.16 -1.79
C MET A 43 4.84 5.21 -0.60
N GLY A 44 5.62 4.13 -0.68
CA GLY A 44 5.73 3.16 0.39
C GLY A 44 6.51 3.69 1.58
N GLU A 45 6.06 3.31 2.78
CA GLU A 45 6.68 3.71 4.03
C GLU A 45 6.92 2.49 4.91
N HIS A 46 7.72 2.66 5.96
CA HIS A 46 8.07 1.55 6.84
C HIS A 46 7.05 1.30 7.94
N THR A 47 6.23 2.28 8.29
CA THR A 47 5.24 2.15 9.34
C THR A 47 3.88 2.66 8.88
N VAL A 48 2.83 2.22 9.59
CA VAL A 48 1.47 2.68 9.32
C VAL A 48 1.36 4.19 9.54
N GLU A 49 1.98 4.71 10.60
CA GLU A 49 1.93 6.13 10.92
C GLU A 49 2.55 6.98 9.82
N GLN A 50 3.68 6.53 9.27
CA GLN A 50 4.31 7.24 8.17
C GLN A 50 3.46 7.21 6.91
N ALA A 51 2.83 6.07 6.63
CA ALA A 51 1.96 5.94 5.48
C ALA A 51 0.72 6.83 5.60
N GLU A 52 0.16 6.96 6.80
CA GLU A 52 -1.02 7.79 7.03
C GLU A 52 -0.76 9.27 6.76
N ARG A 53 0.48 9.73 6.86
CA ARG A 53 0.83 11.12 6.58
C ARG A 53 0.56 11.49 5.13
N HIS A 54 0.51 10.51 4.23
CA HIS A 54 0.22 10.77 2.82
C HIS A 54 -1.23 11.16 2.57
N ARG A 55 -2.08 11.05 3.57
CA ARG A 55 -3.44 11.60 3.48
C ARG A 55 -3.40 13.11 3.31
N ASP A 56 -2.45 13.79 3.98
CA ASP A 56 -2.36 15.25 3.97
C ASP A 56 -1.27 15.76 3.02
N ALA A 57 -0.21 14.96 2.80
CA ALA A 57 0.91 15.32 1.94
C ALA A 57 1.18 14.16 0.99
N PHE A 58 0.28 13.97 0.02
CA PHE A 58 0.27 12.81 -0.86
C PHE A 58 1.38 12.87 -1.90
N MET A 59 2.20 11.81 -1.93
CA MET A 59 3.21 11.62 -2.97
C MET A 59 2.91 10.32 -3.70
N VAL A 60 2.65 10.44 -5.00
CA VAL A 60 2.24 9.30 -5.82
C VAL A 60 3.38 8.31 -5.98
N ALA A 61 3.08 7.03 -5.76
CA ALA A 61 4.06 5.96 -6.00
C ALA A 61 4.27 5.78 -7.50
N PRO A 62 5.51 5.47 -7.93
CA PRO A 62 5.78 5.25 -9.35
C PRO A 62 5.09 3.99 -9.89
N ARG A 63 4.83 2.99 -9.05
CA ARG A 63 4.12 1.78 -9.46
C ARG A 63 2.75 1.74 -8.82
N GLN A 64 1.71 1.57 -9.64
CA GLN A 64 0.32 1.55 -9.17
C GLN A 64 -0.32 0.16 -9.21
N SER A 65 0.34 -0.83 -9.81
CA SER A 65 -0.25 -2.14 -10.06
C SER A 65 0.46 -3.27 -9.33
N LEU A 66 0.90 -3.02 -8.10
CA LEU A 66 1.52 -4.05 -7.27
C LEU A 66 0.48 -4.78 -6.44
N PRO A 67 0.72 -6.06 -6.11
CA PRO A 67 -0.16 -6.78 -5.19
C PRO A 67 -0.25 -6.07 -3.84
N TRP A 68 -1.40 -6.18 -3.20
CA TRP A 68 -1.64 -5.51 -1.93
C TRP A 68 -2.51 -6.39 -1.03
N ARG A 69 -2.49 -6.09 0.26
CA ARG A 69 -3.39 -6.74 1.21
C ARG A 69 -3.79 -5.75 2.29
N GLY A 70 -4.98 -5.98 2.87
CA GLY A 70 -5.51 -5.12 3.89
C GLY A 70 -4.83 -5.34 5.24
N VAL A 71 -4.80 -4.28 6.03
CA VAL A 71 -4.35 -4.31 7.42
C VAL A 71 -5.58 -4.21 8.28
N LEU A 72 -5.92 -5.27 8.98
CA LEU A 72 -7.10 -5.32 9.84
C LEU A 72 -6.70 -4.96 11.26
N LYS A 73 -7.53 -4.16 11.89
CA LYS A 73 -7.31 -3.74 13.27
C LYS A 73 -7.94 -4.70 14.27
#